data_c3fdba828ceee1896ffa7d8a35516a51
#
_entry.id   c3fdba828ceee1896ffa7d8a35516a51
#
_cell.length_a   1.000
_cell.length_b   1.000
_cell.length_c   1.000
_cell.angle_alpha   90.00
_cell.angle_beta   90.00
_cell.angle_gamma   90.00
#
_symmetry.space_group_name_H-M   'P 1'
#
loop_
_entity.id
_entity.type
_entity.pdbx_description
1 polymer ?
#
loop_
_entity_poly.entity_id
_entity_poly.type
_entity_poly.pdbx_seq_one_letter_code
_entity_poly.pdbx_strand_id
1 'polypeptide(L)'
;MPRQDDSGRDMTSDHPVGPRAYEKFSYDGFDGEVGRIMSTSTPAWTRPPTAPDGAPNVLVVLVDDLGFSDVGCFGSEIDTPHVDRLAAEGLRYVNFHVNPMCSPTRASLLTGLNHHLAGVGTVCHMEPGFPGYAASIRSDAVTMGEVLRDAGWSSLMVGKWHLCPDSQLTEAGPKDGWPLQTGFDRFYGILDGFTNFHQPHRLYEDNHALDVDDFPDDYYFTDDLTDRALSMVGEICDGHPTKPWFL
;
A
#
# COMPACT_ATOMS: atom_id res chain seq x y z
N MET A 1 -59.05 14.28 49.50
CA MET A 1 -59.27 13.35 48.38
C MET A 1 -57.99 12.66 48.08
N PRO A 2 -57.80 11.38 48.41
CA PRO A 2 -56.60 10.64 48.10
C PRO A 2 -56.71 10.07 46.70
N ARG A 3 -55.60 10.14 45.96
CA ARG A 3 -55.43 9.47 44.67
C ARG A 3 -55.12 7.97 44.93
N GLN A 4 -55.95 7.10 44.47
CA GLN A 4 -55.70 5.68 44.36
C GLN A 4 -54.74 5.47 43.19
N ASP A 5 -53.64 4.74 43.44
CA ASP A 5 -52.89 4.06 42.41
C ASP A 5 -52.98 2.56 42.69
N ASP A 6 -53.73 1.93 41.84
CA ASP A 6 -54.06 0.51 41.91
C ASP A 6 -53.24 -0.21 40.80
N SER A 7 -52.07 -0.70 41.19
CA SER A 7 -51.36 -1.72 40.42
C SER A 7 -50.74 -2.76 41.33
N GLY A 8 -51.64 -3.65 41.79
CA GLY A 8 -51.23 -4.88 42.43
C GLY A 8 -50.39 -5.73 41.51
N ARG A 9 -49.07 -5.56 41.59
CA ARG A 9 -48.12 -6.58 41.06
C ARG A 9 -47.62 -7.38 42.24
N ASP A 10 -48.07 -8.62 42.28
CA ASP A 10 -47.54 -9.69 43.11
C ASP A 10 -46.03 -9.85 42.85
N MET A 11 -45.21 -9.49 43.81
CA MET A 11 -43.74 -9.56 43.73
C MET A 11 -43.17 -10.88 44.25
N THR A 12 -43.96 -11.94 44.17
CA THR A 12 -43.51 -13.31 44.50
C THR A 12 -43.52 -14.21 43.25
N SER A 13 -42.81 -13.81 42.17
CA SER A 13 -42.46 -14.78 41.15
C SER A 13 -41.12 -15.42 41.56
N ASP A 14 -41.24 -16.61 42.12
CA ASP A 14 -40.15 -17.60 42.20
C ASP A 14 -39.57 -17.81 40.77
N HIS A 15 -38.55 -17.03 40.43
CA HIS A 15 -37.73 -17.36 39.30
C HIS A 15 -36.80 -18.48 39.76
N PRO A 16 -36.89 -19.67 39.19
CA PRO A 16 -35.91 -20.73 39.44
C PRO A 16 -34.54 -20.20 38.99
N VAL A 17 -33.68 -19.98 39.98
CA VAL A 17 -32.26 -19.70 39.74
C VAL A 17 -31.60 -21.04 39.38
N GLY A 18 -32.01 -21.61 38.25
CA GLY A 18 -31.24 -22.65 37.58
C GLY A 18 -30.01 -21.96 36.95
N PRO A 19 -28.89 -22.66 36.79
CA PRO A 19 -27.78 -22.11 36.09
C PRO A 19 -28.25 -21.66 34.69
N ARG A 20 -28.36 -20.35 34.48
CA ARG A 20 -28.60 -19.82 33.14
C ARG A 20 -27.50 -20.40 32.25
N ALA A 21 -27.90 -21.21 31.26
CA ALA A 21 -26.99 -21.56 30.20
C ALA A 21 -26.52 -20.24 29.60
N TYR A 22 -25.30 -19.87 29.89
CA TYR A 22 -24.72 -18.63 29.36
C TYR A 22 -24.62 -18.82 27.85
N GLU A 23 -25.34 -17.97 27.11
CA GLU A 23 -25.24 -17.93 25.67
C GLU A 23 -23.81 -17.63 25.28
N LYS A 24 -23.25 -18.47 24.41
CA LYS A 24 -21.98 -18.20 23.77
C LYS A 24 -22.22 -17.11 22.73
N PHE A 25 -21.43 -16.08 22.77
CA PHE A 25 -21.52 -15.02 21.77
C PHE A 25 -20.61 -15.34 20.60
N SER A 26 -21.16 -15.28 19.39
CA SER A 26 -20.39 -15.28 18.15
C SER A 26 -20.29 -13.86 17.61
N TYR A 27 -19.13 -13.52 17.06
CA TYR A 27 -18.90 -12.26 16.38
C TYR A 27 -18.64 -12.54 14.90
N ASP A 28 -19.19 -11.75 14.02
CA ASP A 28 -18.99 -11.90 12.58
C ASP A 28 -17.48 -11.84 12.27
N GLY A 29 -16.98 -12.85 11.54
CA GLY A 29 -15.57 -12.97 11.18
C GLY A 29 -14.64 -13.50 12.29
N PHE A 30 -15.19 -13.98 13.41
CA PHE A 30 -14.41 -14.63 14.47
C PHE A 30 -14.75 -16.12 14.56
N ASP A 31 -13.77 -16.97 14.26
CA ASP A 31 -13.92 -18.44 14.24
C ASP A 31 -13.86 -19.09 15.63
N GLY A 32 -13.72 -18.31 16.69
CA GLY A 32 -13.67 -18.77 18.06
C GLY A 32 -15.02 -18.72 18.78
N GLU A 33 -15.00 -19.03 20.08
CA GLU A 33 -16.15 -18.92 20.96
C GLU A 33 -15.82 -18.00 22.13
N VAL A 34 -16.67 -17.00 22.37
CA VAL A 34 -16.54 -16.13 23.53
C VAL A 34 -17.47 -16.60 24.63
N GLY A 35 -16.90 -17.21 25.67
CA GLY A 35 -17.59 -17.57 26.89
C GLY A 35 -17.52 -16.44 27.93
N ARG A 36 -18.19 -16.63 29.06
CA ARG A 36 -18.19 -15.66 30.16
C ARG A 36 -16.81 -15.47 30.81
N ILE A 37 -15.98 -16.50 30.78
CA ILE A 37 -14.63 -16.52 31.34
C ILE A 37 -13.69 -17.21 30.35
N MET A 38 -12.41 -16.96 30.51
CA MET A 38 -11.36 -17.48 29.63
C MET A 38 -11.41 -19.00 29.47
N SER A 39 -11.66 -19.74 30.56
CA SER A 39 -11.71 -21.20 30.55
C SER A 39 -12.93 -21.78 29.83
N THR A 40 -13.92 -21.00 29.49
CA THR A 40 -15.10 -21.37 28.70
C THR A 40 -15.09 -20.77 27.31
N SER A 41 -14.00 -20.08 26.93
CA SER A 41 -13.79 -19.47 25.64
C SER A 41 -12.82 -20.29 24.79
N THR A 42 -13.03 -20.28 23.49
CA THR A 42 -12.12 -20.90 22.52
C THR A 42 -11.51 -19.78 21.67
N PRO A 43 -10.21 -19.50 21.81
CA PRO A 43 -9.57 -18.47 21.00
C PRO A 43 -9.50 -18.93 19.53
N ALA A 44 -9.66 -17.98 18.62
CA ALA A 44 -9.33 -18.15 17.22
C ALA A 44 -8.48 -16.97 16.77
N TRP A 45 -7.45 -17.26 16.01
CA TRP A 45 -6.61 -16.25 15.41
C TRP A 45 -7.05 -16.02 13.98
N THR A 46 -7.26 -14.77 13.60
CA THR A 46 -7.49 -14.41 12.20
C THR A 46 -6.28 -14.90 11.39
N ARG A 47 -6.53 -15.75 10.42
CA ARG A 47 -5.47 -16.21 9.53
C ARG A 47 -5.10 -15.06 8.59
N PRO A 48 -3.80 -14.76 8.44
CA PRO A 48 -3.39 -13.79 7.43
C PRO A 48 -3.78 -14.30 6.03
N PRO A 49 -4.05 -13.42 5.08
CA PRO A 49 -4.29 -13.81 3.70
C PRO A 49 -3.10 -14.63 3.18
N THR A 50 -3.39 -15.65 2.41
CA THR A 50 -2.38 -16.54 1.83
C THR A 50 -2.57 -16.57 0.32
N ALA A 51 -1.51 -16.31 -0.42
CA ALA A 51 -1.54 -16.39 -1.87
C ALA A 51 -1.77 -17.83 -2.34
N PRO A 52 -2.35 -18.04 -3.53
CA PRO A 52 -2.47 -19.36 -4.13
C PRO A 52 -1.12 -20.04 -4.28
N ASP A 53 -1.11 -21.37 -4.19
CA ASP A 53 0.10 -22.15 -4.41
C ASP A 53 0.68 -21.88 -5.81
N GLY A 54 1.98 -21.60 -5.89
CA GLY A 54 2.66 -21.29 -7.14
C GLY A 54 2.38 -19.88 -7.68
N ALA A 55 1.81 -19.00 -6.88
CA ALA A 55 1.63 -17.60 -7.25
C ALA A 55 2.98 -16.95 -7.59
N PRO A 56 3.09 -16.20 -8.72
CA PRO A 56 4.35 -15.62 -9.16
C PRO A 56 4.74 -14.39 -8.32
N ASN A 57 6.02 -14.12 -8.25
CA ASN A 57 6.50 -12.80 -7.88
C ASN A 57 6.19 -11.79 -8.98
N VAL A 58 5.94 -10.53 -8.59
CA VAL A 58 5.63 -9.45 -9.52
C VAL A 58 6.62 -8.30 -9.30
N LEU A 59 7.37 -7.96 -10.34
CA LEU A 59 8.24 -6.78 -10.36
C LEU A 59 7.72 -5.79 -11.39
N VAL A 60 7.42 -4.56 -10.95
CA VAL A 60 7.04 -3.44 -11.82
C VAL A 60 8.13 -2.38 -11.74
N VAL A 61 8.82 -2.15 -12.85
CA VAL A 61 9.81 -1.08 -12.98
C VAL A 61 9.21 0.05 -13.80
N LEU A 62 8.90 1.17 -13.14
CA LEU A 62 8.40 2.39 -13.78
C LEU A 62 9.52 3.41 -13.86
N VAL A 63 10.07 3.59 -15.04
CA VAL A 63 11.11 4.58 -15.31
C VAL A 63 10.48 5.95 -15.57
N ASP A 64 10.93 6.95 -14.82
CA ASP A 64 10.41 8.32 -14.91
C ASP A 64 11.09 9.06 -16.07
N ASP A 65 10.29 9.86 -16.81
CA ASP A 65 10.73 10.66 -17.96
C ASP A 65 11.49 9.87 -19.05
N LEU A 66 11.16 8.58 -19.24
CA LEU A 66 11.71 7.74 -20.29
C LEU A 66 10.77 7.71 -21.51
N GLY A 67 11.26 8.14 -22.65
CA GLY A 67 10.54 8.08 -23.92
C GLY A 67 10.63 6.72 -24.61
N PHE A 68 9.69 6.46 -25.52
CA PHE A 68 9.67 5.24 -26.33
C PHE A 68 10.99 5.03 -27.11
N SER A 69 11.57 6.12 -27.62
CA SER A 69 12.80 6.09 -28.42
C SER A 69 14.10 6.05 -27.61
N ASP A 70 14.01 6.00 -26.28
CA ASP A 70 15.20 6.07 -25.41
C ASP A 70 15.73 4.69 -25.03
N VAL A 71 15.08 3.61 -25.49
CA VAL A 71 15.44 2.22 -25.18
C VAL A 71 15.92 1.51 -26.46
N GLY A 72 17.01 0.77 -26.36
CA GLY A 72 17.66 0.11 -27.49
C GLY A 72 16.73 -0.83 -28.26
N CYS A 73 15.86 -1.59 -27.58
CA CYS A 73 14.89 -2.49 -28.22
C CYS A 73 13.85 -1.78 -29.11
N PHE A 74 13.75 -0.46 -29.05
CA PHE A 74 12.95 0.38 -29.94
C PHE A 74 13.78 1.23 -30.91
N GLY A 75 15.11 1.03 -30.95
CA GLY A 75 16.00 1.64 -31.92
C GLY A 75 16.76 2.87 -31.40
N SER A 76 16.88 3.05 -30.08
CA SER A 76 17.72 4.08 -29.48
C SER A 76 19.20 3.83 -29.77
N GLU A 77 19.96 4.92 -29.80
CA GLU A 77 21.42 4.90 -29.75
C GLU A 77 21.96 4.68 -28.32
N ILE A 78 21.09 4.73 -27.31
CA ILE A 78 21.45 4.49 -25.91
C ILE A 78 21.52 2.97 -25.68
N ASP A 79 22.63 2.53 -25.13
CA ASP A 79 22.80 1.12 -24.75
C ASP A 79 21.94 0.78 -23.52
N THR A 80 20.94 -0.08 -23.72
CA THR A 80 20.07 -0.59 -22.66
C THR A 80 20.04 -2.14 -22.62
N PRO A 81 21.21 -2.80 -22.44
CA PRO A 81 21.36 -4.23 -22.69
C PRO A 81 20.46 -5.12 -21.84
N HIS A 82 20.16 -4.74 -20.62
CA HIS A 82 19.29 -5.51 -19.73
C HIS A 82 17.80 -5.39 -20.11
N VAL A 83 17.36 -4.20 -20.50
CA VAL A 83 16.00 -3.97 -21.01
C VAL A 83 15.81 -4.65 -22.35
N ASP A 84 16.84 -4.57 -23.23
CA ASP A 84 16.82 -5.21 -24.54
C ASP A 84 16.73 -6.74 -24.43
N ARG A 85 17.42 -7.33 -23.45
CA ARG A 85 17.32 -8.76 -23.15
C ARG A 85 15.91 -9.13 -22.67
N LEU A 86 15.31 -8.36 -21.74
CA LEU A 86 13.93 -8.59 -21.32
C LEU A 86 12.95 -8.50 -22.50
N ALA A 87 13.16 -7.53 -23.39
CA ALA A 87 12.34 -7.38 -24.59
C ALA A 87 12.49 -8.54 -25.58
N ALA A 88 13.68 -9.15 -25.65
CA ALA A 88 13.93 -10.32 -26.50
C ALA A 88 13.35 -11.63 -25.94
N GLU A 89 13.30 -11.75 -24.61
CA GLU A 89 12.83 -12.95 -23.90
C GLU A 89 11.34 -12.88 -23.54
N GLY A 90 10.73 -11.69 -23.59
CA GLY A 90 9.36 -11.43 -23.15
C GLY A 90 8.46 -10.83 -24.23
N LEU A 91 7.38 -10.22 -23.76
CA LEU A 91 6.44 -9.49 -24.61
C LEU A 91 6.84 -8.02 -24.71
N ARG A 92 6.90 -7.50 -25.93
CA ARG A 92 7.18 -6.09 -26.21
C ARG A 92 5.95 -5.43 -26.82
N TYR A 93 5.33 -4.51 -26.06
CA TYR A 93 4.20 -3.73 -26.54
C TYR A 93 4.68 -2.51 -27.32
N VAL A 94 4.19 -2.35 -28.56
CA VAL A 94 4.50 -1.20 -29.42
C VAL A 94 3.40 -0.14 -29.43
N ASN A 95 2.30 -0.40 -28.76
CA ASN A 95 1.17 0.52 -28.61
C ASN A 95 0.74 0.58 -27.14
N PHE A 96 1.69 0.93 -26.27
CA PHE A 96 1.47 1.14 -24.84
C PHE A 96 1.59 2.63 -24.55
N HIS A 97 0.58 3.20 -23.93
CA HIS A 97 0.51 4.63 -23.63
C HIS A 97 0.39 4.85 -22.13
N VAL A 98 1.02 5.91 -21.65
CA VAL A 98 0.93 6.42 -20.29
C VAL A 98 0.38 7.86 -20.33
N ASN A 99 0.06 8.43 -19.17
CA ASN A 99 -0.26 9.85 -19.11
C ASN A 99 1.02 10.69 -19.30
N PRO A 100 0.92 11.92 -19.82
CA PRO A 100 2.09 12.75 -20.11
C PRO A 100 2.74 13.39 -18.88
N MET A 101 2.39 12.94 -17.67
CA MET A 101 2.90 13.44 -16.39
C MET A 101 3.05 12.30 -15.38
N CYS A 102 3.99 12.46 -14.44
CA CYS A 102 4.38 11.44 -13.47
C CYS A 102 3.26 11.05 -12.50
N SER A 103 2.69 11.98 -11.72
CA SER A 103 1.63 11.65 -10.75
C SER A 103 0.39 11.03 -11.40
N PRO A 104 -0.16 11.57 -12.51
CA PRO A 104 -1.26 10.94 -13.24
C PRO A 104 -0.97 9.52 -13.71
N THR A 105 0.24 9.26 -14.25
CA THR A 105 0.66 7.91 -14.68
C THR A 105 0.72 6.96 -13.49
N ARG A 106 1.33 7.38 -12.38
CA ARG A 106 1.45 6.57 -11.16
C ARG A 106 0.09 6.23 -10.57
N ALA A 107 -0.81 7.21 -10.50
CA ALA A 107 -2.18 6.99 -10.02
C ALA A 107 -2.94 5.99 -10.91
N SER A 108 -2.86 6.14 -12.24
CA SER A 108 -3.50 5.22 -13.17
C SER A 108 -2.92 3.81 -13.09
N LEU A 109 -1.60 3.68 -12.99
CA LEU A 109 -0.93 2.38 -12.87
C LEU A 109 -1.35 1.66 -11.59
N LEU A 110 -1.34 2.35 -10.45
CA LEU A 110 -1.63 1.74 -9.16
C LEU A 110 -3.11 1.40 -8.97
N THR A 111 -4.02 2.18 -9.55
CA THR A 111 -5.47 2.00 -9.32
C THR A 111 -6.21 1.33 -10.47
N GLY A 112 -5.61 1.26 -11.66
CA GLY A 112 -6.30 0.81 -12.87
C GLY A 112 -7.37 1.80 -13.37
N LEU A 113 -7.49 2.97 -12.74
CA LEU A 113 -8.47 4.00 -13.09
C LEU A 113 -7.87 5.08 -14.00
N ASN A 114 -8.74 5.81 -14.71
CA ASN A 114 -8.33 7.08 -15.28
C ASN A 114 -7.87 8.02 -14.15
N HIS A 115 -6.77 8.73 -14.36
CA HIS A 115 -6.13 9.54 -13.31
C HIS A 115 -7.03 10.62 -12.69
N HIS A 116 -7.96 11.21 -13.46
CA HIS A 116 -8.97 12.15 -12.91
C HIS A 116 -9.96 11.42 -11.98
N LEU A 117 -10.34 10.17 -12.33
CA LEU A 117 -11.19 9.36 -11.46
C LEU A 117 -10.44 8.90 -10.20
N ALA A 118 -9.15 8.66 -10.32
CA ALA A 118 -8.30 8.37 -9.17
C ALA A 118 -8.05 9.58 -8.26
N GLY A 119 -8.37 10.81 -8.70
CA GLY A 119 -8.18 12.04 -7.93
C GLY A 119 -6.89 12.82 -8.27
N VAL A 120 -6.11 12.36 -9.25
CA VAL A 120 -4.78 12.89 -9.57
C VAL A 120 -4.74 13.40 -11.01
N GLY A 121 -5.49 14.47 -11.27
CA GLY A 121 -5.63 15.07 -12.61
C GLY A 121 -4.38 15.81 -13.12
N THR A 122 -3.47 16.18 -12.21
CA THR A 122 -2.18 16.84 -12.52
C THR A 122 -1.11 16.35 -11.55
N VAL A 123 0.12 16.89 -11.63
CA VAL A 123 1.19 16.62 -10.66
C VAL A 123 0.83 17.13 -9.28
N CYS A 124 1.16 16.37 -8.24
CA CYS A 124 0.64 16.59 -6.90
C CYS A 124 1.01 17.95 -6.28
N HIS A 125 2.15 18.54 -6.65
CA HIS A 125 2.56 19.88 -6.18
C HIS A 125 1.82 21.04 -6.88
N MET A 126 0.92 20.75 -7.82
CA MET A 126 0.09 21.73 -8.53
C MET A 126 -1.40 21.49 -8.26
N GLU A 127 -1.77 21.32 -7.01
CA GLU A 127 -3.15 21.07 -6.58
C GLU A 127 -4.03 22.31 -6.79
N PRO A 128 -4.95 22.30 -7.77
CA PRO A 128 -5.85 23.44 -8.01
C PRO A 128 -7.15 23.39 -7.19
N GLY A 129 -7.36 22.35 -6.35
CA GLY A 129 -8.50 22.22 -5.45
C GLY A 129 -9.83 21.90 -6.14
N PHE A 130 -9.82 21.25 -7.30
CA PHE A 130 -11.04 20.83 -8.02
C PHE A 130 -11.28 19.33 -7.91
N PRO A 131 -12.53 18.85 -8.08
CA PRO A 131 -12.81 17.42 -8.19
C PRO A 131 -11.93 16.76 -9.26
N GLY A 132 -11.32 15.62 -8.93
CA GLY A 132 -10.36 14.94 -9.79
C GLY A 132 -8.93 15.51 -9.76
N TYR A 133 -8.67 16.54 -8.93
CA TYR A 133 -7.38 17.21 -8.76
C TYR A 133 -7.06 17.36 -7.27
N ALA A 134 -7.22 16.29 -6.51
CA ALA A 134 -6.98 16.27 -5.06
C ALA A 134 -5.52 15.98 -4.67
N ALA A 135 -4.63 15.88 -5.64
CA ALA A 135 -3.20 15.54 -5.45
C ALA A 135 -2.93 14.26 -4.65
N SER A 136 -3.94 13.44 -4.46
CA SER A 136 -3.86 12.15 -3.77
C SER A 136 -4.85 11.16 -4.37
N ILE A 137 -4.56 9.87 -4.22
CA ILE A 137 -5.50 8.82 -4.58
C ILE A 137 -6.72 8.92 -3.66
N ARG A 138 -7.92 8.85 -4.23
CA ARG A 138 -9.16 8.87 -3.46
C ARG A 138 -9.24 7.69 -2.52
N SER A 139 -9.80 7.90 -1.34
CA SER A 139 -9.94 6.86 -0.31
C SER A 139 -10.85 5.68 -0.68
N ASP A 140 -11.66 5.81 -1.73
CA ASP A 140 -12.51 4.76 -2.28
C ASP A 140 -11.92 4.09 -3.54
N ALA A 141 -10.71 4.48 -3.94
CA ALA A 141 -9.95 3.83 -5.01
C ALA A 141 -8.92 2.87 -4.41
N VAL A 142 -9.07 1.60 -4.72
CA VAL A 142 -8.17 0.55 -4.25
C VAL A 142 -6.91 0.51 -5.11
N THR A 143 -5.76 0.37 -4.49
CA THR A 143 -4.47 0.27 -5.18
C THR A 143 -4.09 -1.18 -5.48
N MET A 144 -3.20 -1.38 -6.44
CA MET A 144 -2.59 -2.68 -6.73
C MET A 144 -1.84 -3.24 -5.51
N GLY A 145 -1.21 -2.37 -4.70
CA GLY A 145 -0.57 -2.75 -3.44
C GLY A 145 -1.56 -3.37 -2.45
N GLU A 146 -2.72 -2.73 -2.26
CA GLU A 146 -3.79 -3.25 -1.39
C GLU A 146 -4.35 -4.56 -1.91
N VAL A 147 -4.67 -4.65 -3.21
CA VAL A 147 -5.23 -5.87 -3.82
C VAL A 147 -4.28 -7.07 -3.65
N LEU A 148 -3.00 -6.88 -3.93
CA LEU A 148 -2.02 -7.96 -3.84
C LEU A 148 -1.70 -8.33 -2.39
N ARG A 149 -1.58 -7.35 -1.50
CA ARG A 149 -1.42 -7.61 -0.06
C ARG A 149 -2.59 -8.41 0.51
N ASP A 150 -3.82 -8.01 0.21
CA ASP A 150 -5.02 -8.69 0.67
C ASP A 150 -5.20 -10.08 0.02
N ALA A 151 -4.56 -10.32 -1.12
CA ALA A 151 -4.47 -11.63 -1.76
C ALA A 151 -3.26 -12.47 -1.27
N GLY A 152 -2.45 -11.96 -0.34
CA GLY A 152 -1.39 -12.71 0.34
C GLY A 152 0.05 -12.48 -0.15
N TRP A 153 0.27 -11.51 -1.04
CA TRP A 153 1.61 -11.07 -1.41
C TRP A 153 2.24 -10.20 -0.33
N SER A 154 3.57 -10.20 -0.23
CA SER A 154 4.28 -9.10 0.41
C SER A 154 4.40 -7.95 -0.57
N SER A 155 3.88 -6.79 -0.21
CA SER A 155 3.81 -5.61 -1.10
C SER A 155 4.89 -4.62 -0.72
N LEU A 156 5.82 -4.35 -1.63
CA LEU A 156 7.00 -3.53 -1.42
C LEU A 156 7.03 -2.38 -2.43
N MET A 157 7.64 -1.27 -2.06
CA MET A 157 7.87 -0.16 -2.97
C MET A 157 9.22 0.50 -2.70
N VAL A 158 9.98 0.76 -3.76
CA VAL A 158 11.16 1.62 -3.71
C VAL A 158 11.10 2.69 -4.78
N GLY A 159 11.66 3.86 -4.49
CA GLY A 159 11.79 4.96 -5.45
C GLY A 159 10.82 6.13 -5.21
N LYS A 160 10.37 6.74 -6.31
CA LYS A 160 9.53 7.93 -6.29
C LYS A 160 8.06 7.59 -6.08
N TRP A 161 7.44 8.19 -5.06
CA TRP A 161 5.98 8.09 -4.83
C TRP A 161 5.18 9.10 -5.64
N HIS A 162 5.29 10.37 -5.31
CA HIS A 162 4.65 11.53 -5.96
C HIS A 162 3.12 11.42 -6.09
N LEU A 163 2.45 10.87 -5.07
CA LEU A 163 0.98 10.69 -5.00
C LEU A 163 0.37 11.23 -3.71
N CYS A 164 1.01 12.23 -3.11
CA CYS A 164 0.47 12.97 -1.97
C CYS A 164 0.72 14.48 -2.14
N PRO A 165 -0.15 15.34 -1.57
CA PRO A 165 -0.01 16.77 -1.63
C PRO A 165 1.20 17.25 -0.79
N ASP A 166 1.68 18.46 -1.06
CA ASP A 166 2.83 19.04 -0.36
C ASP A 166 2.65 19.09 1.16
N SER A 167 1.42 19.24 1.64
CA SER A 167 1.10 19.21 3.07
C SER A 167 1.40 17.88 3.76
N GLN A 168 1.58 16.81 3.00
CA GLN A 168 1.90 15.46 3.47
C GLN A 168 3.38 15.09 3.27
N LEU A 169 4.22 15.98 2.75
CA LEU A 169 5.64 15.69 2.49
C LEU A 169 6.54 15.73 3.75
N THR A 170 5.97 15.79 4.94
CA THR A 170 6.72 15.81 6.20
C THR A 170 6.12 14.85 7.22
N GLU A 171 6.94 14.34 8.14
CA GLU A 171 6.46 13.48 9.24
C GLU A 171 5.45 14.16 10.18
N ALA A 172 5.45 15.48 10.23
CA ALA A 172 4.52 16.27 11.04
C ALA A 172 3.13 16.38 10.41
N GLY A 173 3.01 16.11 9.10
CA GLY A 173 1.75 16.13 8.37
C GLY A 173 0.97 14.81 8.47
N PRO A 174 -0.26 14.80 7.96
CA PRO A 174 -1.02 13.56 7.78
C PRO A 174 -0.30 12.64 6.80
N LYS A 175 -0.45 11.33 6.95
CA LYS A 175 0.23 10.31 6.16
C LYS A 175 -0.72 9.46 5.32
N ASP A 176 -1.99 9.85 5.23
CA ASP A 176 -3.04 9.04 4.57
C ASP A 176 -2.72 8.69 3.11
N GLY A 177 -1.98 9.56 2.42
CA GLY A 177 -1.54 9.36 1.04
C GLY A 177 -0.17 8.71 0.89
N TRP A 178 0.47 8.24 1.96
CA TRP A 178 1.80 7.63 1.89
C TRP A 178 1.73 6.16 1.46
N PRO A 179 2.85 5.58 0.96
CA PRO A 179 2.86 4.21 0.44
C PRO A 179 2.33 3.13 1.39
N LEU A 180 2.68 3.17 2.68
CA LEU A 180 2.23 2.16 3.63
C LEU A 180 0.71 2.22 3.87
N GLN A 181 0.10 3.41 3.80
CA GLN A 181 -1.34 3.60 3.95
C GLN A 181 -2.12 3.27 2.67
N THR A 182 -1.41 3.05 1.57
CA THR A 182 -1.96 2.70 0.26
C THR A 182 -1.59 1.28 -0.18
N GLY A 183 -1.30 0.40 0.78
CA GLY A 183 -1.20 -1.04 0.55
C GLY A 183 0.20 -1.63 0.46
N PHE A 184 1.24 -0.84 0.63
CA PHE A 184 2.61 -1.36 0.70
C PHE A 184 3.00 -1.70 2.14
N ASP A 185 3.67 -2.84 2.33
CA ASP A 185 4.19 -3.27 3.63
C ASP A 185 5.48 -2.54 4.00
N ARG A 186 6.29 -2.20 2.99
CA ARG A 186 7.55 -1.49 3.13
C ARG A 186 7.69 -0.44 2.02
N PHE A 187 8.38 0.63 2.33
CA PHE A 187 8.72 1.70 1.40
C PHE A 187 10.14 2.21 1.64
N TYR A 188 10.86 2.49 0.57
CA TYR A 188 12.10 3.26 0.61
C TYR A 188 12.18 4.21 -0.58
N GLY A 189 12.37 5.51 -0.34
CA GLY A 189 12.48 6.46 -1.44
C GLY A 189 12.03 7.87 -1.08
N ILE A 190 11.54 8.59 -2.06
CA ILE A 190 11.09 9.98 -1.95
C ILE A 190 9.57 10.10 -2.14
N LEU A 191 8.96 10.98 -1.37
CA LEU A 191 7.54 11.34 -1.54
C LEU A 191 7.35 12.43 -2.59
N ASP A 192 8.38 13.23 -2.81
CA ASP A 192 8.43 14.34 -3.76
C ASP A 192 8.40 13.92 -5.23
N GLY A 193 8.23 14.90 -6.11
CA GLY A 193 8.25 14.72 -7.55
C GLY A 193 9.63 14.55 -8.16
N PHE A 194 10.69 14.97 -7.47
CA PHE A 194 12.08 14.92 -7.92
C PHE A 194 13.05 15.04 -6.75
N THR A 195 14.29 14.64 -6.96
CA THR A 195 15.38 14.83 -6.02
C THR A 195 16.73 14.93 -6.75
N ASN A 196 17.78 15.31 -6.06
CA ASN A 196 19.13 15.17 -6.57
C ASN A 196 19.62 13.73 -6.39
N PHE A 197 20.19 13.12 -7.43
CA PHE A 197 20.62 11.72 -7.40
C PHE A 197 21.86 11.44 -6.56
N HIS A 198 22.69 12.47 -6.33
CA HIS A 198 23.91 12.35 -5.51
C HIS A 198 23.70 12.89 -4.08
N GLN A 199 22.69 13.71 -3.88
CA GLN A 199 22.33 14.33 -2.61
C GLN A 199 20.80 14.38 -2.50
N PRO A 200 20.11 13.21 -2.35
CA PRO A 200 18.68 13.20 -2.24
C PRO A 200 18.23 13.92 -0.97
N HIS A 201 17.26 14.80 -1.12
CA HIS A 201 16.59 15.43 0.00
C HIS A 201 15.32 14.68 0.36
N ARG A 202 14.94 14.68 1.62
CA ARG A 202 13.70 14.05 2.12
C ARG A 202 13.56 12.59 1.72
N LEU A 203 14.57 11.79 2.03
CA LEU A 203 14.54 10.37 1.87
C LEU A 203 13.74 9.74 3.03
N TYR A 204 12.95 8.72 2.73
CA TYR A 204 12.09 8.05 3.69
C TYR A 204 12.31 6.55 3.68
N GLU A 205 12.25 5.96 4.86
CA GLU A 205 12.08 4.52 5.04
C GLU A 205 10.76 4.28 5.79
N ASP A 206 9.85 3.55 5.16
CA ASP A 206 8.49 3.34 5.65
C ASP A 206 7.77 4.68 5.90
N ASN A 207 7.43 4.99 7.15
CA ASN A 207 6.79 6.25 7.55
C ASN A 207 7.74 7.22 8.26
N HIS A 208 9.06 7.05 8.10
CA HIS A 208 10.08 7.83 8.80
C HIS A 208 11.01 8.53 7.82
N ALA A 209 11.20 9.84 8.02
CA ALA A 209 12.24 10.57 7.32
C ALA A 209 13.62 10.07 7.79
N LEU A 210 14.51 9.87 6.86
CA LEU A 210 15.90 9.58 7.16
C LEU A 210 16.67 10.90 7.35
N ASP A 211 17.35 11.00 8.48
CA ASP A 211 18.24 12.11 8.76
C ASP A 211 19.59 11.81 8.12
N VAL A 212 19.77 12.30 6.90
CA VAL A 212 21.00 12.12 6.14
C VAL A 212 21.57 13.48 5.83
N ASP A 213 22.48 13.91 6.67
CA ASP A 213 23.15 15.21 6.54
C ASP A 213 24.23 15.19 5.45
N ASP A 214 24.80 14.02 5.14
CA ASP A 214 25.93 13.89 4.22
C ASP A 214 25.97 12.50 3.57
N PHE A 215 25.96 12.47 2.24
CA PHE A 215 26.11 11.24 1.47
C PHE A 215 27.58 11.09 1.04
N PRO A 216 28.10 9.85 0.89
CA PRO A 216 29.44 9.65 0.30
C PRO A 216 29.59 10.31 -1.06
N ASP A 217 30.81 10.72 -1.40
CA ASP A 217 31.12 11.40 -2.67
C ASP A 217 30.73 10.56 -3.91
N ASP A 218 30.71 9.24 -3.78
CA ASP A 218 30.34 8.27 -4.82
C ASP A 218 28.88 7.80 -4.72
N TYR A 219 28.08 8.40 -3.84
CA TYR A 219 26.68 8.02 -3.70
C TYR A 219 25.88 8.28 -4.97
N TYR A 220 25.08 7.28 -5.37
CA TYR A 220 24.14 7.38 -6.46
C TYR A 220 22.80 6.76 -6.08
N PHE A 221 21.76 7.56 -6.08
CA PHE A 221 20.43 7.18 -5.59
C PHE A 221 19.83 5.95 -6.28
N THR A 222 20.08 5.78 -7.59
CA THR A 222 19.57 4.60 -8.32
C THR A 222 20.21 3.30 -7.83
N ASP A 223 21.51 3.33 -7.49
CA ASP A 223 22.20 2.17 -6.93
C ASP A 223 21.64 1.84 -5.53
N ASP A 224 21.49 2.87 -4.68
CA ASP A 224 20.89 2.73 -3.35
C ASP A 224 19.46 2.16 -3.41
N LEU A 225 18.60 2.66 -4.33
CA LEU A 225 17.25 2.08 -4.55
C LEU A 225 17.32 0.60 -4.94
N THR A 226 18.30 0.24 -5.78
CA THR A 226 18.49 -1.14 -6.21
C THR A 226 18.92 -2.03 -5.04
N ASP A 227 19.88 -1.59 -4.25
CA ASP A 227 20.36 -2.31 -3.07
C ASP A 227 19.26 -2.50 -2.04
N ARG A 228 18.45 -1.46 -1.80
CA ARG A 228 17.28 -1.55 -0.91
C ARG A 228 16.21 -2.51 -1.43
N ALA A 229 15.93 -2.48 -2.73
CA ALA A 229 15.00 -3.43 -3.35
C ALA A 229 15.48 -4.88 -3.17
N LEU A 230 16.75 -5.14 -3.43
CA LEU A 230 17.35 -6.47 -3.25
C LEU A 230 17.33 -6.92 -1.78
N SER A 231 17.63 -6.02 -0.84
CA SER A 231 17.56 -6.31 0.60
C SER A 231 16.14 -6.67 1.03
N MET A 232 15.14 -5.86 0.67
CA MET A 232 13.74 -6.11 1.03
C MET A 232 13.22 -7.44 0.45
N VAL A 233 13.56 -7.75 -0.80
CA VAL A 233 13.20 -9.03 -1.42
C VAL A 233 13.95 -10.19 -0.74
N GLY A 234 15.22 -10.00 -0.41
CA GLY A 234 16.02 -10.99 0.33
C GLY A 234 15.40 -11.34 1.69
N GLU A 235 15.02 -10.33 2.47
CA GLU A 235 14.34 -10.50 3.77
C GLU A 235 13.04 -11.32 3.64
N ILE A 236 12.24 -11.07 2.59
CA ILE A 236 11.03 -11.86 2.33
C ILE A 236 11.38 -13.31 1.99
N CYS A 237 12.34 -13.53 1.10
CA CYS A 237 12.75 -14.86 0.68
C CYS A 237 13.32 -15.69 1.83
N ASP A 238 14.07 -15.06 2.73
CA ASP A 238 14.66 -15.73 3.89
C ASP A 238 13.63 -16.02 4.99
N GLY A 239 12.75 -15.06 5.27
CA GLY A 239 11.74 -15.19 6.32
C GLY A 239 10.52 -16.01 5.91
N HIS A 240 10.12 -15.93 4.64
CA HIS A 240 8.91 -16.52 4.08
C HIS A 240 9.13 -17.07 2.67
N PRO A 241 9.92 -18.12 2.48
CA PRO A 241 10.40 -18.56 1.16
C PRO A 241 9.31 -18.98 0.16
N THR A 242 8.09 -19.22 0.63
CA THR A 242 6.95 -19.57 -0.23
C THR A 242 5.97 -18.42 -0.45
N LYS A 243 6.17 -17.29 0.23
CA LYS A 243 5.30 -16.13 0.09
C LYS A 243 5.73 -15.32 -1.13
N PRO A 244 4.85 -15.11 -2.12
CA PRO A 244 5.19 -14.26 -3.24
C PRO A 244 5.30 -12.80 -2.82
N TRP A 245 6.07 -12.03 -3.58
CA TRP A 245 6.24 -10.60 -3.38
C TRP A 245 5.83 -9.80 -4.62
N PHE A 246 5.40 -8.59 -4.38
CA PHE A 246 5.15 -7.53 -5.34
C PHE A 246 6.06 -6.34 -5.00
N LEU A 247 6.85 -5.88 -5.96
CA LEU A 247 7.75 -4.74 -5.83
C LEU A 247 7.56 -3.78 -7.01
#